data_a13141d5173da74d6fa035849d485818
#
_entry.id   a13141d5173da74d6fa035849d485818
#
_cell.length_a   1.000
_cell.length_b   1.000
_cell.length_c   1.000
_cell.angle_alpha   90.00
_cell.angle_beta   90.00
_cell.angle_gamma   90.00
#
_symmetry.space_group_name_H-M   'P 1'
#
loop_
_entity.id
_entity.type
_entity.pdbx_description
1 polymer ?
#
loop_
_entity_poly.entity_id
_entity_poly.type
_entity_poly.pdbx_seq_one_letter_code
_entity_poly.pdbx_strand_id
1 'polypeptide(L)'
;KKMLSGIETGKIECDYVLVLDVSRWGRFQDTDIAAYYTSLCAMHGKPVIYASIGFPPESDLIHTLRINIERYQAANYSRELSLKVFKGCAKIASQGYRAGGMPPYALHRLLLDERRQPVQELSQGQRKSIQNQRVTLTPGDPAQIAVVKRIFRAFTQGRKSPKQIACMLNTEGVPSPGAADWTASAVSGILTN
;
A
#
# COMPACT_ATOMS: atom_id res chain seq x y z
N LYS A 1 11.32 7.08 -14.22
CA LYS A 1 11.53 6.33 -15.48
C LYS A 1 11.46 7.25 -16.71
N LYS A 2 10.39 8.06 -16.92
CA LYS A 2 10.27 8.95 -18.08
C LYS A 2 11.41 9.98 -18.17
N MET A 3 11.83 10.57 -17.06
CA MET A 3 12.94 11.52 -17.02
C MET A 3 14.26 10.86 -17.42
N LEU A 4 14.60 9.71 -16.84
CA LEU A 4 15.83 8.98 -17.16
C LEU A 4 15.87 8.59 -18.63
N SER A 5 14.79 8.03 -19.17
CA SER A 5 14.70 7.74 -20.60
C SER A 5 14.83 8.99 -21.47
N GLY A 6 14.32 10.15 -21.01
CA GLY A 6 14.52 11.42 -21.71
C GLY A 6 15.96 11.93 -21.70
N ILE A 7 16.69 11.66 -20.63
CA ILE A 7 18.14 11.96 -20.51
C ILE A 7 18.96 11.04 -21.44
N GLU A 8 18.71 9.73 -21.40
CA GLU A 8 19.36 8.74 -22.26
C GLU A 8 19.17 9.04 -23.75
N THR A 9 17.96 9.44 -24.13
CA THR A 9 17.63 9.76 -25.54
C THR A 9 17.98 11.18 -25.98
N GLY A 10 18.58 11.99 -25.11
CA GLY A 10 18.93 13.39 -25.40
C GLY A 10 17.73 14.33 -25.54
N LYS A 11 16.50 13.88 -25.22
CA LYS A 11 15.28 14.71 -25.33
C LYS A 11 15.15 15.77 -24.24
N ILE A 12 15.90 15.63 -23.13
CA ILE A 12 15.90 16.58 -22.03
C ILE A 12 17.20 17.37 -22.07
N GLU A 13 17.08 18.67 -22.33
CA GLU A 13 18.19 19.63 -22.28
C GLU A 13 18.24 20.25 -20.88
N CYS A 14 19.27 19.94 -20.12
CA CYS A 14 19.58 20.51 -18.82
C CYS A 14 21.05 20.31 -18.51
N ASP A 15 21.61 21.14 -17.64
CA ASP A 15 23.01 21.02 -17.22
C ASP A 15 23.17 20.04 -16.06
N TYR A 16 22.18 19.97 -15.19
CA TYR A 16 22.16 19.07 -14.03
C TYR A 16 20.73 18.76 -13.56
N VAL A 17 20.60 17.72 -12.76
CA VAL A 17 19.35 17.32 -12.11
C VAL A 17 19.39 17.72 -10.63
N LEU A 18 18.56 18.70 -10.24
CA LEU A 18 18.49 19.15 -8.85
C LEU A 18 17.43 18.33 -8.09
N VAL A 19 17.83 17.77 -6.96
CA VAL A 19 16.96 16.98 -6.09
C VAL A 19 17.06 17.51 -4.66
N LEU A 20 15.95 17.57 -3.94
CA LEU A 20 15.93 18.13 -2.58
C LEU A 20 16.88 17.37 -1.64
N ASP A 21 16.73 16.07 -1.57
CA ASP A 21 17.55 15.18 -0.74
C ASP A 21 17.68 13.78 -1.37
N VAL A 22 18.55 12.97 -0.83
CA VAL A 22 18.83 11.61 -1.32
C VAL A 22 17.59 10.72 -1.29
N SER A 23 16.71 10.88 -0.30
CA SER A 23 15.48 10.08 -0.17
C SER A 23 14.44 10.41 -1.24
N ARG A 24 14.49 11.61 -1.82
CA ARG A 24 13.62 12.05 -2.93
C ARG A 24 14.12 11.60 -4.29
N TRP A 25 15.42 11.37 -4.44
CA TRP A 25 15.97 10.81 -5.66
C TRP A 25 15.42 9.41 -5.94
N GLY A 26 15.35 8.56 -4.90
CA GLY A 26 14.74 7.27 -5.02
C GLY A 26 14.69 6.54 -3.67
N ARG A 27 13.52 6.02 -3.30
CA ARG A 27 13.35 5.15 -2.13
C ARG A 27 13.68 3.70 -2.51
N PHE A 28 14.86 3.50 -3.09
CA PHE A 28 15.33 2.18 -3.45
C PHE A 28 15.75 1.43 -2.17
N GLN A 29 15.33 0.18 -2.03
CA GLN A 29 15.82 -0.69 -0.96
C GLN A 29 17.28 -1.09 -1.18
N ASP A 30 17.70 -1.06 -2.43
CA ASP A 30 19.07 -1.30 -2.87
C ASP A 30 19.76 0.05 -3.16
N THR A 31 20.84 0.31 -2.43
CA THR A 31 21.66 1.52 -2.59
C THR A 31 22.36 1.59 -3.95
N ASP A 32 22.66 0.43 -4.55
CA ASP A 32 23.38 0.34 -5.83
C ASP A 32 22.48 0.82 -6.99
N ILE A 33 21.18 0.59 -6.92
CA ILE A 33 20.24 1.12 -7.92
C ILE A 33 20.23 2.65 -7.91
N ALA A 34 20.26 3.28 -6.74
CA ALA A 34 20.32 4.73 -6.62
C ALA A 34 21.66 5.28 -7.18
N ALA A 35 22.77 4.59 -6.89
CA ALA A 35 24.08 4.93 -7.41
C ALA A 35 24.14 4.78 -8.94
N TYR A 36 23.61 3.68 -9.47
CA TYR A 36 23.52 3.43 -10.92
C TYR A 36 22.82 4.57 -11.65
N TYR A 37 21.62 4.97 -11.22
CA TYR A 37 20.91 6.07 -11.87
C TYR A 37 21.58 7.43 -11.73
N THR A 38 22.31 7.66 -10.63
CA THR A 38 23.12 8.86 -10.47
C THR A 38 24.29 8.87 -11.46
N SER A 39 24.98 7.74 -11.59
CA SER A 39 26.08 7.56 -12.55
C SER A 39 25.60 7.65 -13.99
N LEU A 40 24.45 7.09 -14.31
CA LEU A 40 23.82 7.18 -15.63
C LEU A 40 23.61 8.64 -16.04
N CYS A 41 23.03 9.45 -15.15
CA CYS A 41 22.86 10.88 -15.41
C CYS A 41 24.19 11.61 -15.61
N ALA A 42 25.20 11.30 -14.80
CA ALA A 42 26.54 11.90 -14.91
C ALA A 42 27.22 11.52 -16.23
N MET A 43 27.10 10.27 -16.68
CA MET A 43 27.65 9.81 -17.99
C MET A 43 27.04 10.57 -19.18
N HIS A 44 25.79 11.03 -19.08
CA HIS A 44 25.14 11.88 -20.08
C HIS A 44 25.40 13.38 -19.85
N GLY A 45 26.38 13.77 -19.03
CA GLY A 45 26.72 15.17 -18.75
C GLY A 45 25.68 15.91 -17.91
N LYS A 46 24.81 15.19 -17.19
CA LYS A 46 23.71 15.76 -16.37
C LYS A 46 23.80 15.26 -14.92
N PRO A 47 24.82 15.71 -14.15
CA PRO A 47 25.02 15.22 -12.79
C PRO A 47 23.84 15.52 -11.87
N VAL A 48 23.59 14.63 -10.91
CA VAL A 48 22.56 14.79 -9.90
C VAL A 48 23.13 15.53 -8.70
N ILE A 49 22.50 16.63 -8.34
CA ILE A 49 22.89 17.49 -7.22
C ILE A 49 21.80 17.45 -6.15
N TYR A 50 22.21 17.17 -4.92
CA TYR A 50 21.31 17.14 -3.77
C TYR A 50 21.36 18.49 -3.04
N ALA A 51 20.25 19.22 -3.02
CA ALA A 51 20.16 20.56 -2.40
C ALA A 51 20.53 20.54 -0.90
N SER A 52 20.21 19.42 -0.20
CA SER A 52 20.54 19.23 1.22
C SER A 52 22.03 19.07 1.49
N ILE A 53 22.80 18.67 0.48
CA ILE A 53 24.25 18.41 0.60
C ILE A 53 25.06 19.55 -0.03
N GLY A 54 24.54 20.19 -1.06
CA GLY A 54 25.19 21.23 -1.85
C GLY A 54 25.93 20.71 -3.07
N PHE A 55 26.61 21.62 -3.79
CA PHE A 55 27.43 21.27 -4.94
C PHE A 55 28.69 20.50 -4.50
N PRO A 56 29.07 19.44 -5.22
CA PRO A 56 30.29 18.72 -4.90
C PRO A 56 31.50 19.64 -5.17
N PRO A 57 32.43 19.81 -4.22
CA PRO A 57 33.74 20.31 -4.52
C PRO A 57 34.49 19.31 -5.42
N GLU A 58 35.45 19.78 -6.23
CA GLU A 58 36.07 19.03 -7.36
C GLU A 58 36.72 17.68 -7.03
N SER A 59 36.86 17.27 -5.79
CA SER A 59 37.27 15.91 -5.38
C SER A 59 37.10 15.70 -3.89
N ASP A 60 35.86 15.56 -3.41
CA ASP A 60 35.66 15.37 -1.98
C ASP A 60 35.17 13.95 -1.68
N LEU A 61 36.09 13.14 -1.15
CA LEU A 61 35.78 11.82 -0.60
C LEU A 61 34.69 11.91 0.48
N ILE A 62 34.70 12.98 1.27
CA ILE A 62 33.73 13.24 2.33
C ILE A 62 32.33 13.46 1.75
N HIS A 63 32.23 14.17 0.63
CA HIS A 63 30.94 14.39 -0.07
C HIS A 63 30.36 13.05 -0.57
N THR A 64 31.17 12.23 -1.20
CA THR A 64 30.78 10.89 -1.66
C THR A 64 30.35 9.99 -0.51
N LEU A 65 31.11 10.00 0.59
CA LEU A 65 30.81 9.21 1.78
C LEU A 65 29.50 9.66 2.41
N ARG A 66 29.25 10.96 2.52
CA ARG A 66 28.01 11.53 3.02
C ARG A 66 26.79 11.08 2.19
N ILE A 67 26.88 11.14 0.86
CA ILE A 67 25.80 10.67 -0.03
C ILE A 67 25.52 9.18 0.22
N ASN A 68 26.56 8.35 0.35
CA ASN A 68 26.39 6.91 0.58
C ASN A 68 25.76 6.61 1.95
N ILE A 69 26.13 7.34 2.99
CA ILE A 69 25.51 7.23 4.33
C ILE A 69 24.02 7.61 4.24
N GLU A 70 23.68 8.72 3.59
CA GLU A 70 22.29 9.15 3.44
C GLU A 70 21.46 8.16 2.60
N ARG A 71 22.04 7.54 1.56
CA ARG A 71 21.41 6.44 0.79
C ARG A 71 21.10 5.24 1.69
N TYR A 72 22.07 4.83 2.48
CA TYR A 72 21.91 3.71 3.42
C TYR A 72 20.83 4.00 4.48
N GLN A 73 20.84 5.19 5.06
CA GLN A 73 19.82 5.63 6.02
C GLN A 73 18.44 5.66 5.41
N ALA A 74 18.28 6.18 4.19
CA ALA A 74 17.01 6.23 3.48
C ALA A 74 16.44 4.83 3.19
N ALA A 75 17.31 3.90 2.78
CA ALA A 75 16.94 2.50 2.53
C ALA A 75 16.50 1.79 3.84
N ASN A 76 17.28 1.93 4.91
CA ASN A 76 16.98 1.34 6.21
C ASN A 76 15.72 1.92 6.85
N TYR A 77 15.50 3.22 6.76
CA TYR A 77 14.29 3.85 7.30
C TYR A 77 13.03 3.22 6.74
N SER A 78 12.96 3.00 5.43
CA SER A 78 11.79 2.38 4.79
C SER A 78 11.58 0.94 5.30
N ARG A 79 12.65 0.18 5.46
CA ARG A 79 12.62 -1.20 5.98
C ARG A 79 12.17 -1.26 7.43
N GLU A 80 12.76 -0.43 8.29
CA GLU A 80 12.38 -0.36 9.71
C GLU A 80 10.95 0.10 9.91
N LEU A 81 10.50 1.10 9.13
CA LEU A 81 9.12 1.57 9.17
C LEU A 81 8.14 0.46 8.79
N SER A 82 8.42 -0.30 7.75
CA SER A 82 7.61 -1.45 7.35
C SER A 82 7.49 -2.49 8.47
N LEU A 83 8.61 -2.82 9.12
CA LEU A 83 8.61 -3.75 10.26
C LEU A 83 7.84 -3.21 11.46
N LYS A 84 8.00 -1.93 11.78
CA LYS A 84 7.26 -1.28 12.89
C LYS A 84 5.76 -1.28 12.62
N VAL A 85 5.34 -0.93 11.39
CA VAL A 85 3.93 -0.96 10.98
C VAL A 85 3.38 -2.38 11.04
N PHE A 86 4.09 -3.37 10.49
CA PHE A 86 3.67 -4.78 10.55
C PHE A 86 3.47 -5.26 12.00
N LYS A 87 4.46 -5.02 12.87
CA LYS A 87 4.37 -5.38 14.29
C LYS A 87 3.19 -4.68 14.98
N GLY A 88 2.96 -3.41 14.66
CA GLY A 88 1.81 -2.64 15.18
C GLY A 88 0.47 -3.23 14.74
N CYS A 89 0.33 -3.55 13.46
CA CYS A 89 -0.88 -4.18 12.91
C CYS A 89 -1.10 -5.59 13.49
N ALA A 90 -0.06 -6.40 13.60
CA ALA A 90 -0.13 -7.73 14.19
C ALA A 90 -0.58 -7.68 15.67
N LYS A 91 -0.03 -6.73 16.44
CA LYS A 91 -0.44 -6.51 17.84
C LYS A 91 -1.91 -6.13 17.96
N ILE A 92 -2.40 -5.23 17.10
CA ILE A 92 -3.81 -4.81 17.09
C ILE A 92 -4.70 -6.00 16.71
N ALA A 93 -4.33 -6.77 15.70
CA ALA A 93 -5.06 -7.95 15.25
C ALA A 93 -5.10 -9.05 16.33
N SER A 94 -3.99 -9.32 17.03
CA SER A 94 -3.95 -10.30 18.11
C SER A 94 -4.83 -9.93 19.32
N GLN A 95 -5.15 -8.66 19.47
CA GLN A 95 -6.09 -8.17 20.49
C GLN A 95 -7.58 -8.26 20.05
N GLY A 96 -7.85 -8.78 18.84
CA GLY A 96 -9.19 -8.91 18.28
C GLY A 96 -9.73 -7.65 17.61
N TYR A 97 -8.85 -6.66 17.34
CA TYR A 97 -9.25 -5.42 16.68
C TYR A 97 -8.83 -5.37 15.21
N ARG A 98 -9.53 -4.59 14.42
CA ARG A 98 -9.20 -4.32 13.03
C ARG A 98 -8.06 -3.30 12.93
N ALA A 99 -6.96 -3.68 12.30
CA ALA A 99 -5.80 -2.81 12.14
C ALA A 99 -5.94 -1.75 11.02
N GLY A 100 -7.01 -1.79 10.25
CA GLY A 100 -7.31 -0.86 9.15
C GLY A 100 -7.86 -1.57 7.91
N GLY A 101 -7.96 -0.83 6.82
CA GLY A 101 -8.52 -1.31 5.55
C GLY A 101 -10.04 -1.30 5.50
N MET A 102 -10.57 -1.59 4.31
CA MET A 102 -12.01 -1.77 4.09
C MET A 102 -12.51 -3.03 4.82
N PRO A 103 -13.74 -3.03 5.36
CA PRO A 103 -14.30 -4.25 5.91
C PRO A 103 -14.55 -5.26 4.78
N PRO A 104 -14.44 -6.56 5.07
CA PRO A 104 -14.90 -7.60 4.15
C PRO A 104 -16.39 -7.44 3.82
N TYR A 105 -16.80 -7.95 2.66
CA TYR A 105 -18.21 -7.98 2.26
C TYR A 105 -19.07 -8.65 3.34
N ALA A 106 -20.24 -8.11 3.62
CA ALA A 106 -21.17 -8.52 4.67
C ALA A 106 -20.73 -8.25 6.12
N LEU A 107 -19.63 -7.53 6.34
CA LEU A 107 -19.19 -7.08 7.66
C LEU A 107 -19.16 -5.56 7.74
N HIS A 108 -19.49 -5.01 8.89
CA HIS A 108 -19.41 -3.58 9.21
C HIS A 108 -18.28 -3.31 10.19
N ARG A 109 -17.82 -2.06 10.22
CA ARG A 109 -16.83 -1.59 11.20
C ARG A 109 -17.56 -1.01 12.39
N LEU A 110 -17.30 -1.56 13.57
CA LEU A 110 -17.84 -1.08 14.83
C LEU A 110 -16.77 -0.38 15.62
N LEU A 111 -17.04 0.85 16.03
CA LEU A 111 -16.17 1.63 16.90
C LEU A 111 -16.42 1.24 18.35
N LEU A 112 -15.34 0.95 19.06
CA LEU A 112 -15.37 0.62 20.48
C LEU A 112 -14.63 1.71 21.28
N ASP A 113 -15.10 1.98 22.49
CA ASP A 113 -14.43 2.82 23.46
C ASP A 113 -13.26 2.10 24.17
N GLU A 114 -12.64 2.75 25.14
CA GLU A 114 -11.55 2.18 25.95
C GLU A 114 -12.00 0.98 26.80
N ARG A 115 -13.29 0.92 27.15
CA ARG A 115 -13.89 -0.17 27.93
C ARG A 115 -14.44 -1.30 27.06
N ARG A 116 -14.13 -1.27 25.74
CA ARG A 116 -14.64 -2.21 24.74
C ARG A 116 -16.15 -2.17 24.54
N GLN A 117 -16.82 -1.06 24.91
CA GLN A 117 -18.25 -0.91 24.66
C GLN A 117 -18.47 -0.36 23.25
N PRO A 118 -19.52 -0.81 22.55
CA PRO A 118 -19.86 -0.33 21.23
C PRO A 118 -20.30 1.14 21.30
N VAL A 119 -19.71 1.98 20.45
CA VAL A 119 -20.02 3.41 20.35
C VAL A 119 -20.91 3.67 19.14
N GLN A 120 -20.46 3.29 17.95
CA GLN A 120 -21.20 3.48 16.70
C GLN A 120 -20.63 2.61 15.58
N GLU A 121 -21.44 2.35 14.56
CA GLU A 121 -20.95 1.80 13.31
C GLU A 121 -20.29 2.88 12.45
N LEU A 122 -19.16 2.55 11.83
CA LEU A 122 -18.44 3.46 10.97
C LEU A 122 -18.84 3.25 9.50
N SER A 123 -19.39 4.29 8.89
CA SER A 123 -19.70 4.32 7.47
C SER A 123 -18.45 4.21 6.60
N GLN A 124 -18.64 3.95 5.30
CA GLN A 124 -17.54 3.91 4.33
C GLN A 124 -16.82 5.28 4.30
N GLY A 125 -15.49 5.25 4.38
CA GLY A 125 -14.66 6.46 4.42
C GLY A 125 -14.52 7.09 5.81
N GLN A 126 -15.43 6.84 6.74
CA GLN A 126 -15.34 7.37 8.10
C GLN A 126 -14.15 6.77 8.86
N ARG A 127 -13.47 7.59 9.66
CA ARG A 127 -12.33 7.19 10.48
C ARG A 127 -12.62 7.46 11.96
N LYS A 128 -11.97 6.71 12.83
CA LYS A 128 -11.99 7.03 14.26
C LYS A 128 -11.35 8.40 14.50
N SER A 129 -11.92 9.20 15.37
CA SER A 129 -11.42 10.55 15.73
C SER A 129 -10.51 10.54 16.96
N ILE A 130 -10.69 9.59 17.87
CA ILE A 130 -9.96 9.51 19.14
C ILE A 130 -8.97 8.34 19.10
N GLN A 131 -7.73 8.57 19.54
CA GLN A 131 -6.65 7.58 19.44
C GLN A 131 -6.94 6.32 20.28
N ASN A 132 -7.54 6.46 21.44
CA ASN A 132 -7.80 5.36 22.38
C ASN A 132 -8.94 4.43 21.93
N GLN A 133 -9.79 4.88 21.01
CA GLN A 133 -10.84 4.06 20.44
C GLN A 133 -10.27 2.95 19.56
N ARG A 134 -10.97 1.84 19.49
CA ARG A 134 -10.63 0.66 18.68
C ARG A 134 -11.73 0.36 17.68
N VAL A 135 -11.38 -0.28 16.59
CA VAL A 135 -12.35 -0.73 15.57
C VAL A 135 -12.36 -2.24 15.54
N THR A 136 -13.53 -2.83 15.59
CA THR A 136 -13.76 -4.27 15.37
C THR A 136 -14.70 -4.48 14.18
N LEU A 137 -14.92 -5.72 13.80
CA LEU A 137 -15.88 -6.10 12.79
C LEU A 137 -17.13 -6.66 13.47
N THR A 138 -18.29 -6.31 12.91
CA THR A 138 -19.61 -6.83 13.31
C THR A 138 -20.32 -7.38 12.08
N PRO A 139 -21.20 -8.38 12.22
CA PRO A 139 -22.09 -8.79 11.13
C PRO A 139 -22.83 -7.59 10.57
N GLY A 140 -22.85 -7.47 9.25
CA GLY A 140 -23.58 -6.43 8.53
C GLY A 140 -24.96 -6.89 8.07
N ASP A 141 -25.36 -6.47 6.86
CA ASP A 141 -26.67 -6.79 6.29
C ASP A 141 -26.90 -8.31 6.20
N PRO A 142 -28.01 -8.82 6.79
CA PRO A 142 -28.38 -10.24 6.70
C PRO A 142 -28.47 -10.78 5.27
N ALA A 143 -28.89 -9.94 4.31
CA ALA A 143 -28.95 -10.32 2.90
C ALA A 143 -27.54 -10.59 2.33
N GLN A 144 -26.57 -9.74 2.65
CA GLN A 144 -25.18 -9.93 2.25
C GLN A 144 -24.55 -11.15 2.94
N ILE A 145 -24.85 -11.39 4.20
CA ILE A 145 -24.42 -12.58 4.94
C ILE A 145 -24.94 -13.86 4.27
N ALA A 146 -26.22 -13.86 3.83
CA ALA A 146 -26.80 -14.98 3.11
C ALA A 146 -26.07 -15.24 1.78
N VAL A 147 -25.68 -14.19 1.05
CA VAL A 147 -24.87 -14.29 -0.19
C VAL A 147 -23.52 -14.92 0.11
N VAL A 148 -22.81 -14.48 1.15
CA VAL A 148 -21.52 -15.09 1.56
C VAL A 148 -21.67 -16.58 1.84
N LYS A 149 -22.65 -16.96 2.67
CA LYS A 149 -22.92 -18.38 2.98
C LYS A 149 -23.20 -19.19 1.71
N ARG A 150 -23.91 -18.60 0.75
CA ARG A 150 -24.23 -19.23 -0.53
C ARG A 150 -22.99 -19.39 -1.41
N ILE A 151 -22.09 -18.41 -1.45
CA ILE A 151 -20.80 -18.49 -2.17
C ILE A 151 -20.00 -19.67 -1.62
N PHE A 152 -19.84 -19.78 -0.30
CA PHE A 152 -19.13 -20.88 0.32
C PHE A 152 -19.78 -22.23 0.03
N ARG A 153 -21.10 -22.36 0.10
CA ARG A 153 -21.80 -23.62 -0.25
C ARG A 153 -21.61 -24.00 -1.72
N ALA A 154 -21.73 -23.03 -2.62
CA ALA A 154 -21.52 -23.27 -4.06
C ALA A 154 -20.11 -23.72 -4.37
N PHE A 155 -19.11 -23.19 -3.66
CA PHE A 155 -17.72 -23.57 -3.82
C PHE A 155 -17.43 -24.96 -3.21
N THR A 156 -17.80 -25.21 -1.95
CA THR A 156 -17.45 -26.40 -1.21
C THR A 156 -18.28 -27.62 -1.58
N GLN A 157 -19.61 -27.45 -1.69
CA GLN A 157 -20.54 -28.54 -1.98
C GLN A 157 -20.86 -28.64 -3.47
N GLY A 158 -21.09 -27.49 -4.12
CA GLY A 158 -21.41 -27.43 -5.54
C GLY A 158 -20.21 -27.54 -6.47
N ARG A 159 -18.97 -27.57 -5.94
CA ARG A 159 -17.70 -27.63 -6.68
C ARG A 159 -17.62 -26.61 -7.84
N LYS A 160 -18.31 -25.48 -7.70
CA LYS A 160 -18.30 -24.42 -8.71
C LYS A 160 -17.03 -23.60 -8.60
N SER A 161 -16.44 -23.24 -9.74
CA SER A 161 -15.32 -22.32 -9.78
C SER A 161 -15.76 -20.87 -9.40
N PRO A 162 -14.87 -20.00 -8.93
CA PRO A 162 -15.19 -18.60 -8.64
C PRO A 162 -15.85 -17.86 -9.82
N LYS A 163 -15.45 -18.20 -11.06
CA LYS A 163 -16.04 -17.63 -12.28
C LYS A 163 -17.50 -18.07 -12.47
N GLN A 164 -17.80 -19.34 -12.24
CA GLN A 164 -19.17 -19.88 -12.34
C GLN A 164 -20.08 -19.29 -11.25
N ILE A 165 -19.53 -19.08 -10.03
CA ILE A 165 -20.26 -18.46 -8.93
C ILE A 165 -20.57 -17.00 -9.27
N ALA A 166 -19.60 -16.24 -9.79
CA ALA A 166 -19.81 -14.86 -10.22
C ALA A 166 -20.89 -14.76 -11.30
N CYS A 167 -20.83 -15.61 -12.32
CA CYS A 167 -21.85 -15.68 -13.36
C CYS A 167 -23.24 -15.97 -12.80
N MET A 168 -23.36 -16.93 -11.88
CA MET A 168 -24.62 -17.26 -11.21
C MET A 168 -25.21 -16.08 -10.45
N LEU A 169 -24.39 -15.36 -9.68
CA LEU A 169 -24.82 -14.19 -8.91
C LEU A 169 -25.27 -13.04 -9.81
N ASN A 170 -24.58 -12.83 -10.95
CA ASN A 170 -24.96 -11.81 -11.93
C ASN A 170 -26.26 -12.16 -12.65
N THR A 171 -26.45 -13.41 -13.06
CA THR A 171 -27.69 -13.87 -13.70
C THR A 171 -28.91 -13.70 -12.78
N GLU A 172 -28.72 -13.82 -11.48
CA GLU A 172 -29.77 -13.63 -10.48
C GLU A 172 -29.93 -12.17 -10.03
N GLY A 173 -29.12 -11.24 -10.55
CA GLY A 173 -29.19 -9.83 -10.20
C GLY A 173 -28.77 -9.51 -8.75
N VAL A 174 -27.95 -10.37 -8.12
CA VAL A 174 -27.48 -10.13 -6.75
C VAL A 174 -26.50 -8.96 -6.73
N PRO A 175 -26.71 -7.90 -5.93
CA PRO A 175 -25.81 -6.76 -5.85
C PRO A 175 -24.40 -7.16 -5.44
N SER A 176 -23.40 -6.69 -6.19
CA SER A 176 -21.98 -6.92 -5.87
C SER A 176 -21.46 -5.96 -4.79
N PRO A 177 -20.29 -6.22 -4.18
CA PRO A 177 -19.68 -5.29 -3.22
C PRO A 177 -19.26 -3.94 -3.82
N GLY A 178 -19.21 -3.82 -5.14
CA GLY A 178 -18.91 -2.60 -5.88
C GLY A 178 -20.06 -2.15 -6.75
N ALA A 179 -19.87 -1.10 -7.54
CA ALA A 179 -20.89 -0.61 -8.48
C ALA A 179 -20.98 -1.44 -9.78
N ALA A 180 -20.11 -2.43 -9.96
CA ALA A 180 -20.02 -3.29 -11.15
C ALA A 180 -20.55 -4.70 -10.84
N ASP A 181 -20.60 -5.54 -11.85
CA ASP A 181 -20.97 -6.95 -11.72
C ASP A 181 -19.99 -7.75 -10.84
N TRP A 182 -20.45 -8.91 -10.36
CA TRP A 182 -19.59 -9.88 -9.70
C TRP A 182 -18.49 -10.38 -10.63
N THR A 183 -17.26 -10.38 -10.14
CA THR A 183 -16.09 -10.92 -10.84
C THR A 183 -15.55 -12.15 -10.12
N ALA A 184 -14.82 -12.99 -10.84
CA ALA A 184 -14.13 -14.13 -10.23
C ALA A 184 -13.17 -13.69 -9.12
N SER A 185 -12.53 -12.53 -9.26
CA SER A 185 -11.63 -11.95 -8.26
C SER A 185 -12.38 -11.55 -6.99
N ALA A 186 -13.56 -10.92 -7.12
CA ALA A 186 -14.40 -10.56 -5.98
C ALA A 186 -14.84 -11.80 -5.18
N VAL A 187 -15.28 -12.85 -5.88
CA VAL A 187 -15.65 -14.14 -5.25
C VAL A 187 -14.43 -14.79 -4.59
N SER A 188 -13.28 -14.84 -5.26
CA SER A 188 -12.04 -15.36 -4.66
C SER A 188 -11.62 -14.57 -3.43
N GLY A 189 -11.75 -13.24 -3.44
CA GLY A 189 -11.46 -12.40 -2.28
C GLY A 189 -12.36 -12.70 -1.07
N ILE A 190 -13.61 -13.12 -1.28
CA ILE A 190 -14.50 -13.56 -0.18
C ILE A 190 -14.11 -14.95 0.32
N LEU A 191 -13.70 -15.86 -0.56
CA LEU A 191 -13.34 -17.24 -0.19
C LEU A 191 -12.00 -17.33 0.55
N THR A 192 -11.09 -16.38 0.35
CA THR A 192 -9.72 -16.36 0.92
C THR A 192 -9.54 -15.41 2.09
N ASN A 193 -10.57 -14.70 2.52
CA ASN A 193 -10.49 -13.68 3.57
C ASN A 193 -10.76 -14.24 4.97
#